data_4566d6347b657c55f747bba84bef1776
#
_entry.id   4566d6347b657c55f747bba84bef1776
#
_cell.length_a   1.000
_cell.length_b   1.000
_cell.length_c   1.000
_cell.angle_alpha   90.00
_cell.angle_beta   90.00
_cell.angle_gamma   90.00
#
_symmetry.space_group_name_H-M   'P 1'
#
loop_
_entity.id
_entity.type
_entity.pdbx_description
1 polymer ?
#
loop_
_entity_poly.entity_id
_entity_poly.type
_entity_poly.pdbx_seq_one_letter_code
_entity_poly.pdbx_strand_id
1 'polypeptide(L)'
;MQLPDESIKEFQALYEKEYGQKLTWEEAREAAQNLIDLMEVLMEGDIKEKKRQNRLKTEPKGFPMEGGPYSCCVCRQSVPDEQTWYDKNGIKCLHCQRAVDKRLIPAYVCKNHDTWYSMWEFDFYFKIKSATILKFVRQGKLKMRIVPNASGGIHERLFLIKDNHGVLPHKPRSRWVPTEGNRTTLEYEKVPFPLLET
;
A
#
# COMPACT_ATOMS: atom_id res chain seq x y z
N MET A 1 -2.85 28.01 11.18
CA MET A 1 -2.89 28.65 12.54
C MET A 1 -1.49 29.09 12.90
N GLN A 2 -1.27 30.34 13.42
CA GLN A 2 0.07 30.74 13.85
C GLN A 2 0.34 30.19 15.25
N LEU A 3 1.49 29.53 15.41
CA LEU A 3 1.93 29.00 16.71
C LEU A 3 2.32 30.14 17.66
N PRO A 4 1.92 30.08 18.96
CA PRO A 4 2.42 30.98 19.97
C PRO A 4 3.92 30.84 20.14
N ASP A 5 4.60 31.97 20.43
CA ASP A 5 6.04 32.00 20.67
C ASP A 5 6.50 31.04 21.78
N GLU A 6 5.65 30.85 22.78
CA GLU A 6 5.89 29.94 23.89
C GLU A 6 5.99 28.48 23.45
N SER A 7 5.09 28.06 22.58
CA SER A 7 5.12 26.70 21.97
C SER A 7 6.35 26.47 21.11
N ILE A 8 6.85 27.51 20.42
CA ILE A 8 8.08 27.40 19.64
C ILE A 8 9.29 27.21 20.56
N LYS A 9 9.35 27.92 21.68
CA LYS A 9 10.41 27.74 22.72
C LYS A 9 10.37 26.35 23.33
N GLU A 10 9.18 25.85 23.66
CA GLU A 10 9.02 24.48 24.17
C GLU A 10 9.49 23.44 23.14
N PHE A 11 9.14 23.63 21.87
CA PHE A 11 9.60 22.76 20.78
C PHE A 11 11.13 22.78 20.65
N GLN A 12 11.77 23.96 20.69
CA GLN A 12 13.24 24.07 20.66
C GLN A 12 13.88 23.28 21.81
N ALA A 13 13.36 23.44 23.03
CA ALA A 13 13.88 22.75 24.21
C ALA A 13 13.72 21.22 24.10
N LEU A 14 12.58 20.75 23.61
CA LEU A 14 12.33 19.33 23.37
C LEU A 14 13.26 18.78 22.28
N TYR A 15 13.42 19.50 21.18
CA TYR A 15 14.27 19.07 20.07
C TYR A 15 15.74 18.98 20.49
N GLU A 16 16.26 19.98 21.22
CA GLU A 16 17.61 19.97 21.76
C GLU A 16 17.82 18.80 22.73
N LYS A 17 16.84 18.50 23.58
CA LYS A 17 16.88 17.37 24.52
C LYS A 17 16.93 16.00 23.82
N GLU A 18 16.10 15.81 22.78
CA GLU A 18 15.95 14.50 22.13
C GLU A 18 17.04 14.24 21.07
N TYR A 19 17.46 15.28 20.35
CA TYR A 19 18.38 15.14 19.21
C TYR A 19 19.79 15.75 19.46
N GLY A 20 19.98 16.45 20.57
CA GLY A 20 21.25 17.10 20.91
C GLY A 20 21.62 18.27 19.99
N GLN A 21 20.69 18.75 19.18
CA GLN A 21 20.88 19.86 18.23
C GLN A 21 20.02 21.05 18.62
N LYS A 22 20.61 22.24 18.58
CA LYS A 22 19.90 23.47 18.85
C LYS A 22 19.43 24.12 17.55
N LEU A 23 18.11 24.26 17.39
CA LEU A 23 17.51 24.96 16.25
C LEU A 23 17.54 26.46 16.46
N THR A 24 17.69 27.23 15.38
CA THR A 24 17.37 28.66 15.39
C THR A 24 15.87 28.86 15.60
N TRP A 25 15.46 30.10 15.86
CA TRP A 25 14.05 30.43 16.04
C TRP A 25 13.22 30.13 14.79
N GLU A 26 13.73 30.50 13.62
CA GLU A 26 13.10 30.28 12.32
C GLU A 26 12.97 28.80 11.99
N GLU A 27 14.03 28.02 12.19
CA GLU A 27 14.01 26.57 11.97
C GLU A 27 13.02 25.87 12.92
N ALA A 28 12.99 26.26 14.18
CA ALA A 28 12.07 25.68 15.15
C ALA A 28 10.61 26.00 14.83
N ARG A 29 10.33 27.23 14.39
CA ARG A 29 9.00 27.65 13.99
C ARG A 29 8.51 26.88 12.75
N GLU A 30 9.37 26.73 11.74
CA GLU A 30 9.05 25.97 10.54
C GLU A 30 8.83 24.49 10.85
N ALA A 31 9.72 23.87 11.63
CA ALA A 31 9.61 22.46 12.00
C ALA A 31 8.37 22.19 12.88
N ALA A 32 8.06 23.07 13.82
CA ALA A 32 6.87 22.94 14.64
C ALA A 32 5.58 23.11 13.83
N GLN A 33 5.55 24.06 12.88
CA GLN A 33 4.39 24.23 11.99
C GLN A 33 4.18 22.99 11.12
N ASN A 34 5.26 22.47 10.50
CA ASN A 34 5.20 21.25 9.67
C ASN A 34 4.71 20.03 10.48
N LEU A 35 5.09 19.93 11.76
CA LEU A 35 4.61 18.86 12.65
C LEU A 35 3.10 18.98 12.91
N ILE A 36 2.61 20.21 13.17
CA ILE A 36 1.17 20.42 13.38
C ILE A 36 0.38 20.13 12.12
N ASP A 37 0.82 20.63 10.96
CA ASP A 37 0.15 20.38 9.69
C ASP A 37 0.08 18.87 9.37
N LEU A 38 1.16 18.12 9.68
CA LEU A 38 1.16 16.67 9.59
C LEU A 38 0.15 16.04 10.56
N MET A 39 0.09 16.49 11.81
CA MET A 39 -0.86 15.98 12.80
C MET A 39 -2.31 16.25 12.38
N GLU A 40 -2.61 17.42 11.84
CA GLU A 40 -3.95 17.76 11.33
C GLU A 40 -4.39 16.79 10.23
N VAL A 41 -3.50 16.51 9.25
CA VAL A 41 -3.76 15.55 8.17
C VAL A 41 -4.02 14.14 8.74
N LEU A 42 -3.22 13.70 9.72
CA LEU A 42 -3.39 12.39 10.35
C LEU A 42 -4.72 12.31 11.12
N MET A 43 -5.06 13.35 11.89
CA MET A 43 -6.33 13.41 12.63
C MET A 43 -7.55 13.40 11.70
N GLU A 44 -7.50 14.14 10.59
CA GLU A 44 -8.56 14.08 9.59
C GLU A 44 -8.73 12.67 8.99
N GLY A 45 -7.60 12.00 8.72
CA GLY A 45 -7.59 10.61 8.26
C GLY A 45 -8.29 9.68 9.25
N ASP A 46 -7.96 9.78 10.54
CA ASP A 46 -8.57 9.00 11.61
C ASP A 46 -10.07 9.27 11.78
N ILE A 47 -10.49 10.53 11.68
CA ILE A 47 -11.91 10.91 11.75
C ILE A 47 -12.68 10.31 10.56
N LYS A 48 -12.13 10.40 9.34
CA LYS A 48 -12.72 9.81 8.15
C LYS A 48 -12.84 8.29 8.28
N GLU A 49 -11.78 7.63 8.79
CA GLU A 49 -11.80 6.18 8.98
C GLU A 49 -12.80 5.75 10.06
N LYS A 50 -12.88 6.45 11.20
CA LYS A 50 -13.90 6.20 12.23
C LYS A 50 -15.33 6.34 11.69
N LYS A 51 -15.59 7.34 10.83
CA LYS A 51 -16.89 7.50 10.16
C LYS A 51 -17.21 6.30 9.27
N ARG A 52 -16.23 5.81 8.48
CA ARG A 52 -16.40 4.61 7.63
C ARG A 52 -16.69 3.37 8.46
N GLN A 53 -15.92 3.14 9.52
CA GLN A 53 -16.12 2.00 10.43
C GLN A 53 -17.52 2.04 11.09
N ASN A 54 -17.99 3.21 11.49
CA ASN A 54 -19.35 3.35 12.04
C ASN A 54 -20.43 3.07 10.97
N ARG A 55 -20.24 3.53 9.72
CA ARG A 55 -21.14 3.25 8.63
C ARG A 55 -21.21 1.75 8.31
N LEU A 56 -20.09 1.01 8.43
CA LEU A 56 -20.06 -0.45 8.25
C LEU A 56 -20.94 -1.20 9.26
N LYS A 57 -21.24 -0.63 10.43
CA LYS A 57 -22.15 -1.27 11.41
C LYS A 57 -23.58 -1.31 10.90
N THR A 58 -23.99 -0.29 10.13
CA THR A 58 -25.33 -0.19 9.53
C THR A 58 -25.38 -0.80 8.12
N GLU A 59 -24.25 -0.76 7.39
CA GLU A 59 -24.11 -1.28 6.03
C GLU A 59 -22.99 -2.36 5.97
N PRO A 60 -23.21 -3.55 6.58
CA PRO A 60 -22.15 -4.56 6.74
C PRO A 60 -21.67 -5.18 5.42
N LYS A 61 -22.43 -5.05 4.35
CA LYS A 61 -22.03 -5.48 3.00
C LYS A 61 -21.08 -4.50 2.32
N GLY A 62 -20.93 -3.28 2.89
CA GLY A 62 -20.14 -2.20 2.32
C GLY A 62 -20.98 -1.17 1.55
N PHE A 63 -20.30 -0.13 1.06
CA PHE A 63 -20.90 1.02 0.40
C PHE A 63 -19.92 1.67 -0.58
N PRO A 64 -20.42 2.44 -1.57
CA PRO A 64 -19.56 3.26 -2.43
C PRO A 64 -18.94 4.41 -1.62
N MET A 65 -17.73 4.81 -2.00
CA MET A 65 -17.04 5.92 -1.37
C MET A 65 -17.32 7.24 -2.09
N GLU A 66 -17.17 8.35 -1.37
CA GLU A 66 -17.30 9.71 -1.86
C GLU A 66 -16.07 10.53 -1.46
N GLY A 67 -15.68 11.52 -2.27
CA GLY A 67 -14.57 12.43 -2.01
C GLY A 67 -13.18 11.88 -2.41
N GLY A 68 -13.16 11.00 -3.44
CA GLY A 68 -11.93 10.45 -4.03
C GLY A 68 -11.08 11.45 -4.80
N PRO A 69 -10.06 10.97 -5.56
CA PRO A 69 -9.85 9.57 -5.93
C PRO A 69 -9.25 8.69 -4.81
N TYR A 70 -9.50 7.39 -4.88
CA TYR A 70 -8.99 6.40 -3.94
C TYR A 70 -8.11 5.35 -4.63
N SER A 71 -7.19 4.74 -3.88
CA SER A 71 -6.41 3.61 -4.37
C SER A 71 -7.06 2.28 -4.00
N CYS A 72 -7.26 1.42 -4.99
CA CYS A 72 -7.75 0.06 -4.77
C CYS A 72 -6.71 -0.77 -4.00
N CYS A 73 -7.10 -1.42 -2.90
CA CYS A 73 -6.21 -2.26 -2.10
C CYS A 73 -5.72 -3.54 -2.82
N VAL A 74 -6.33 -3.91 -3.95
CA VAL A 74 -5.91 -5.06 -4.75
C VAL A 74 -5.07 -4.63 -5.96
N CYS A 75 -5.66 -3.95 -6.95
CA CYS A 75 -4.95 -3.58 -8.18
C CYS A 75 -4.11 -2.31 -8.06
N ARG A 76 -4.20 -1.59 -6.94
CA ARG A 76 -3.49 -0.33 -6.66
C ARG A 76 -3.77 0.82 -7.64
N GLN A 77 -4.72 0.64 -8.53
CA GLN A 77 -5.13 1.70 -9.45
C GLN A 77 -5.91 2.78 -8.72
N SER A 78 -5.75 4.02 -9.17
CA SER A 78 -6.60 5.14 -8.75
C SER A 78 -8.01 4.93 -9.29
N VAL A 79 -9.01 5.12 -8.44
CA VAL A 79 -10.41 4.80 -8.73
C VAL A 79 -11.29 6.00 -8.37
N PRO A 80 -12.12 6.51 -9.28
CA PRO A 80 -13.10 7.56 -8.97
C PRO A 80 -14.22 7.00 -8.07
N ASP A 81 -14.96 7.91 -7.45
CA ASP A 81 -15.98 7.60 -6.44
C ASP A 81 -17.00 6.55 -6.89
N GLU A 82 -17.60 6.73 -8.05
CA GLU A 82 -18.62 5.85 -8.62
C GLU A 82 -18.13 4.44 -8.96
N GLN A 83 -16.83 4.22 -8.98
CA GLN A 83 -16.18 2.92 -9.23
C GLN A 83 -15.54 2.33 -7.98
N THR A 84 -15.77 2.91 -6.81
CA THR A 84 -15.23 2.43 -5.53
C THR A 84 -16.23 1.62 -4.75
N TRP A 85 -15.71 0.77 -3.87
CA TRP A 85 -16.45 0.04 -2.86
C TRP A 85 -15.61 -0.09 -1.59
N TYR A 86 -16.19 0.26 -0.45
CA TYR A 86 -15.58 0.08 0.86
C TYR A 86 -16.34 -0.96 1.65
N ASP A 87 -15.65 -1.95 2.19
CA ASP A 87 -16.17 -2.93 3.14
C ASP A 87 -15.12 -3.27 4.22
N LYS A 88 -15.38 -4.27 5.04
CA LYS A 88 -14.46 -4.76 6.09
C LYS A 88 -13.06 -5.15 5.59
N ASN A 89 -12.87 -5.31 4.29
CA ASN A 89 -11.58 -5.66 3.66
C ASN A 89 -10.87 -4.44 3.07
N GLY A 90 -11.43 -3.23 3.19
CA GLY A 90 -10.86 -1.97 2.70
C GLY A 90 -11.44 -1.49 1.37
N ILE A 91 -10.82 -0.44 0.81
CA ILE A 91 -11.27 0.21 -0.42
C ILE A 91 -10.86 -0.62 -1.64
N LYS A 92 -11.81 -0.89 -2.53
CA LYS A 92 -11.61 -1.65 -3.78
C LYS A 92 -12.29 -0.96 -4.95
N CYS A 93 -11.77 -1.17 -6.16
CA CYS A 93 -12.54 -0.89 -7.36
C CYS A 93 -13.63 -1.97 -7.54
N LEU A 94 -14.68 -1.65 -8.29
CA LEU A 94 -15.81 -2.57 -8.52
C LEU A 94 -15.39 -3.90 -9.19
N HIS A 95 -14.29 -3.91 -9.98
CA HIS A 95 -13.77 -5.14 -10.58
C HIS A 95 -13.20 -6.08 -9.50
N CYS A 96 -12.34 -5.53 -8.63
CA CYS A 96 -11.74 -6.29 -7.53
C CYS A 96 -12.79 -6.71 -6.50
N GLN A 97 -13.79 -5.85 -6.20
CA GLN A 97 -14.91 -6.21 -5.32
C GLN A 97 -15.67 -7.43 -5.88
N ARG A 98 -16.08 -7.39 -7.15
CA ARG A 98 -16.76 -8.53 -7.80
C ARG A 98 -15.91 -9.80 -7.81
N ALA A 99 -14.59 -9.68 -7.95
CA ALA A 99 -13.69 -10.83 -7.92
C ALA A 99 -13.61 -11.47 -6.52
N VAL A 100 -13.64 -10.65 -5.46
CA VAL A 100 -13.73 -11.13 -4.07
C VAL A 100 -15.08 -11.80 -3.81
N ASP A 101 -16.19 -11.17 -4.21
CA ASP A 101 -17.54 -11.70 -4.01
C ASP A 101 -17.74 -13.04 -4.73
N LYS A 102 -17.23 -13.16 -5.95
CA LYS A 102 -17.24 -14.41 -6.73
C LYS A 102 -16.18 -15.43 -6.28
N ARG A 103 -15.40 -15.15 -5.24
CA ARG A 103 -14.30 -15.99 -4.74
C ARG A 103 -13.23 -16.32 -5.79
N LEU A 104 -13.08 -15.50 -6.83
CA LEU A 104 -11.98 -15.62 -7.80
C LEU A 104 -10.64 -15.30 -7.14
N ILE A 105 -10.66 -14.35 -6.21
CA ILE A 105 -9.53 -14.01 -5.33
C ILE A 105 -10.00 -14.06 -3.87
N PRO A 106 -9.16 -14.51 -2.93
CA PRO A 106 -9.52 -14.55 -1.53
C PRO A 106 -9.48 -13.14 -0.89
N ALA A 107 -10.36 -12.88 0.07
CA ALA A 107 -10.48 -11.58 0.71
C ALA A 107 -9.21 -11.11 1.45
N TYR A 108 -8.35 -12.03 1.89
CA TYR A 108 -7.12 -11.68 2.61
C TYR A 108 -6.12 -10.89 1.75
N VAL A 109 -6.18 -10.98 0.40
CA VAL A 109 -5.32 -10.20 -0.50
C VAL A 109 -5.52 -8.69 -0.35
N CYS A 110 -6.70 -8.28 0.10
CA CYS A 110 -7.02 -6.88 0.36
C CYS A 110 -6.29 -6.31 1.59
N LYS A 111 -5.98 -7.17 2.57
CA LYS A 111 -5.41 -6.76 3.86
C LYS A 111 -3.91 -6.96 3.96
N ASN A 112 -3.37 -7.89 3.20
CA ASN A 112 -1.95 -8.21 3.28
C ASN A 112 -1.37 -8.39 1.87
N HIS A 113 -0.65 -7.36 1.44
CA HIS A 113 0.01 -7.31 0.13
C HIS A 113 1.23 -8.25 0.04
N ASP A 114 1.74 -8.74 1.17
CA ASP A 114 2.89 -9.66 1.19
C ASP A 114 2.49 -11.11 0.86
N THR A 115 1.20 -11.36 0.66
CA THR A 115 0.67 -12.71 0.37
C THR A 115 0.56 -13.04 -1.11
N TRP A 116 0.88 -12.08 -1.98
CA TRP A 116 0.73 -12.25 -3.44
C TRP A 116 1.65 -11.30 -4.22
N TYR A 117 1.89 -11.65 -5.48
CA TYR A 117 2.60 -10.82 -6.45
C TYR A 117 1.66 -10.37 -7.57
N SER A 118 1.81 -9.13 -8.02
CA SER A 118 1.31 -8.63 -9.29
C SER A 118 2.32 -8.88 -10.41
N MET A 119 1.90 -8.72 -11.67
CA MET A 119 2.79 -8.95 -12.82
C MET A 119 4.02 -8.03 -12.83
N TRP A 120 3.87 -6.75 -12.45
CA TRP A 120 4.98 -5.80 -12.46
C TRP A 120 6.01 -6.07 -11.37
N GLU A 121 5.61 -6.70 -10.23
CA GLU A 121 6.51 -7.02 -9.14
C GLU A 121 7.55 -8.10 -9.52
N PHE A 122 7.26 -8.96 -10.48
CA PHE A 122 8.25 -9.90 -11.00
C PHE A 122 9.38 -9.18 -11.75
N ASP A 123 9.06 -8.16 -12.56
CA ASP A 123 10.09 -7.35 -13.21
C ASP A 123 10.86 -6.50 -12.19
N PHE A 124 10.16 -5.95 -11.21
CA PHE A 124 10.74 -5.09 -10.19
C PHE A 124 11.72 -5.84 -9.27
N TYR A 125 11.28 -6.94 -8.65
CA TYR A 125 12.09 -7.67 -7.68
C TYR A 125 13.07 -8.66 -8.31
N PHE A 126 12.66 -9.36 -9.36
CA PHE A 126 13.40 -10.50 -9.91
C PHE A 126 13.94 -10.25 -11.33
N LYS A 127 13.65 -9.11 -11.94
CA LYS A 127 14.02 -8.76 -13.32
C LYS A 127 13.47 -9.76 -14.35
N ILE A 128 12.31 -10.38 -14.07
CA ILE A 128 11.66 -11.36 -14.92
C ILE A 128 10.56 -10.69 -15.74
N LYS A 129 10.66 -10.77 -17.05
CA LYS A 129 9.66 -10.20 -17.98
C LYS A 129 8.35 -10.95 -17.93
N SER A 130 7.25 -10.23 -18.14
CA SER A 130 5.87 -10.78 -18.15
C SER A 130 5.70 -11.98 -19.09
N ALA A 131 6.39 -11.99 -20.25
CA ALA A 131 6.35 -13.11 -21.19
C ALA A 131 6.87 -14.42 -20.58
N THR A 132 7.95 -14.36 -19.77
CA THR A 132 8.51 -15.51 -19.06
C THR A 132 7.55 -16.01 -17.99
N ILE A 133 6.95 -15.12 -17.22
CA ILE A 133 5.93 -15.48 -16.21
C ILE A 133 4.73 -16.17 -16.87
N LEU A 134 4.22 -15.63 -17.97
CA LEU A 134 3.11 -16.24 -18.71
C LEU A 134 3.50 -17.60 -19.33
N LYS A 135 4.77 -17.80 -19.70
CA LYS A 135 5.29 -19.11 -20.11
C LYS A 135 5.21 -20.10 -18.94
N PHE A 136 5.64 -19.73 -17.73
CA PHE A 136 5.52 -20.61 -16.56
C PHE A 136 4.06 -20.94 -16.23
N VAL A 137 3.14 -19.98 -16.38
CA VAL A 137 1.71 -20.23 -16.20
C VAL A 137 1.20 -21.26 -17.24
N ARG A 138 1.54 -21.09 -18.52
CA ARG A 138 1.14 -22.05 -19.59
C ARG A 138 1.73 -23.44 -19.39
N GLN A 139 2.91 -23.53 -18.80
CA GLN A 139 3.55 -24.80 -18.43
C GLN A 139 3.00 -25.43 -17.14
N GLY A 140 2.03 -24.78 -16.49
CA GLY A 140 1.49 -25.26 -15.20
C GLY A 140 2.44 -25.12 -14.01
N LYS A 141 3.61 -24.46 -14.19
CA LYS A 141 4.60 -24.23 -13.14
C LYS A 141 4.20 -23.12 -12.17
N LEU A 142 3.35 -22.19 -12.62
CA LEU A 142 2.80 -21.09 -11.83
C LEU A 142 1.28 -21.03 -11.95
N LYS A 143 0.59 -20.88 -10.84
CA LYS A 143 -0.86 -20.65 -10.77
C LYS A 143 -1.13 -19.15 -10.71
N MET A 144 -1.99 -18.68 -11.60
CA MET A 144 -2.39 -17.28 -11.72
C MET A 144 -3.89 -17.15 -11.46
N ARG A 145 -4.28 -16.15 -10.68
CA ARG A 145 -5.67 -15.75 -10.54
C ARG A 145 -5.94 -14.50 -11.37
N ILE A 146 -7.09 -14.43 -11.99
CA ILE A 146 -7.49 -13.33 -12.86
C ILE A 146 -8.63 -12.57 -12.20
N VAL A 147 -8.49 -11.26 -12.13
CA VAL A 147 -9.59 -10.32 -11.87
C VAL A 147 -10.11 -9.87 -13.23
N PRO A 148 -11.34 -10.24 -13.61
CA PRO A 148 -11.91 -9.80 -14.89
C PRO A 148 -12.39 -8.35 -14.83
N ASN A 149 -12.33 -7.65 -15.96
CA ASN A 149 -13.01 -6.36 -16.14
C ASN A 149 -14.50 -6.57 -16.53
N ALA A 150 -15.22 -5.48 -16.74
CA ALA A 150 -16.66 -5.53 -17.05
C ALA A 150 -16.98 -6.21 -18.40
N SER A 151 -16.05 -6.16 -19.37
CA SER A 151 -16.19 -6.77 -20.69
C SER A 151 -15.70 -8.24 -20.75
N GLY A 152 -15.29 -8.82 -19.62
CA GLY A 152 -14.73 -10.18 -19.55
C GLY A 152 -13.24 -10.27 -19.86
N GLY A 153 -12.58 -9.16 -20.19
CA GLY A 153 -11.12 -9.07 -20.31
C GLY A 153 -10.43 -9.11 -18.95
N ILE A 154 -9.09 -9.00 -18.95
CA ILE A 154 -8.28 -9.05 -17.75
C ILE A 154 -8.13 -7.63 -17.19
N HIS A 155 -8.55 -7.43 -15.94
CA HIS A 155 -8.30 -6.21 -15.17
C HIS A 155 -6.97 -6.31 -14.41
N GLU A 156 -6.75 -7.44 -13.70
CA GLU A 156 -5.53 -7.66 -12.93
C GLU A 156 -5.16 -9.15 -12.88
N ARG A 157 -3.86 -9.44 -12.68
CA ARG A 157 -3.31 -10.79 -12.51
C ARG A 157 -2.62 -10.88 -11.17
N LEU A 158 -3.06 -11.83 -10.34
CA LEU A 158 -2.49 -12.09 -9.03
C LEU A 158 -1.86 -13.47 -8.95
N PHE A 159 -0.70 -13.53 -8.35
CA PHE A 159 0.04 -14.77 -8.10
C PHE A 159 0.13 -14.97 -6.59
N LEU A 160 -0.80 -15.74 -6.03
CA LEU A 160 -0.85 -15.97 -4.60
C LEU A 160 0.31 -16.87 -4.16
N ILE A 161 1.08 -16.46 -3.15
CA ILE A 161 2.18 -17.26 -2.60
C ILE A 161 1.65 -18.60 -2.10
N LYS A 162 0.48 -18.60 -1.46
CA LYS A 162 -0.18 -19.83 -0.97
C LYS A 162 -0.53 -20.82 -2.09
N ASP A 163 -0.96 -20.32 -3.26
CA ASP A 163 -1.28 -21.19 -4.40
C ASP A 163 -0.03 -21.71 -5.11
N ASN A 164 1.12 -21.08 -4.89
CA ASN A 164 2.40 -21.33 -5.53
C ASN A 164 3.48 -21.68 -4.49
N HIS A 165 3.09 -22.38 -3.44
CA HIS A 165 4.00 -22.77 -2.37
C HIS A 165 5.20 -23.57 -2.92
N GLY A 166 6.41 -23.24 -2.49
CA GLY A 166 7.65 -23.85 -2.98
C GLY A 166 8.16 -23.29 -4.32
N VAL A 167 7.35 -22.44 -4.99
CA VAL A 167 7.68 -21.81 -6.28
C VAL A 167 7.85 -20.31 -6.14
N LEU A 168 6.92 -19.64 -5.45
CA LEU A 168 7.04 -18.23 -5.14
C LEU A 168 7.67 -18.04 -3.77
N PRO A 169 8.74 -17.25 -3.68
CA PRO A 169 9.33 -16.86 -2.41
C PRO A 169 8.40 -15.88 -1.65
N HIS A 170 8.72 -15.61 -0.39
CA HIS A 170 8.13 -14.46 0.31
C HIS A 170 8.53 -13.15 -0.39
N LYS A 171 7.74 -12.10 -0.20
CA LYS A 171 8.10 -10.78 -0.75
C LYS A 171 9.39 -10.26 -0.14
N PRO A 172 10.30 -9.70 -0.97
CA PRO A 172 11.51 -9.07 -0.49
C PRO A 172 11.19 -7.94 0.48
N ARG A 173 11.81 -7.97 1.65
CA ARG A 173 11.69 -6.90 2.64
C ARG A 173 12.53 -5.71 2.22
N SER A 174 12.02 -4.52 2.48
CA SER A 174 12.78 -3.29 2.27
C SER A 174 13.37 -2.79 3.57
N ARG A 175 14.54 -2.13 3.47
CA ARG A 175 15.17 -1.40 4.57
C ARG A 175 15.74 -0.08 4.07
N TRP A 176 15.69 0.93 4.90
CA TRP A 176 16.39 2.19 4.64
C TRP A 176 17.86 2.03 5.00
N VAL A 177 18.73 2.34 4.05
CA VAL A 177 20.19 2.27 4.22
C VAL A 177 20.77 3.66 4.06
N PRO A 178 21.59 4.14 5.03
CA PRO A 178 22.30 5.40 4.90
C PRO A 178 23.24 5.36 3.68
N THR A 179 23.27 6.46 2.93
CA THR A 179 24.18 6.69 1.82
C THR A 179 25.01 7.95 2.08
N GLU A 180 26.04 8.19 1.29
CA GLU A 180 26.89 9.37 1.44
C GLU A 180 26.06 10.68 1.43
N GLY A 181 26.45 11.63 2.28
CA GLY A 181 25.83 12.97 2.34
C GLY A 181 24.46 13.03 3.04
N ASN A 182 24.25 12.31 4.14
CA ASN A 182 23.00 12.29 4.92
C ASN A 182 21.75 11.85 4.12
N ARG A 183 21.92 11.17 2.99
CA ARG A 183 20.82 10.59 2.22
C ARG A 183 20.56 9.15 2.65
N THR A 184 19.34 8.71 2.51
CA THR A 184 18.97 7.30 2.69
C THR A 184 18.38 6.75 1.39
N THR A 185 18.72 5.51 1.07
CA THR A 185 18.11 4.77 -0.06
C THR A 185 17.33 3.58 0.46
N LEU A 186 16.29 3.22 -0.28
CA LEU A 186 15.48 2.04 0.02
C LEU A 186 16.10 0.84 -0.71
N GLU A 187 16.65 -0.10 0.06
CA GLU A 187 17.15 -1.37 -0.48
C GLU A 187 16.18 -2.50 -0.22
N TYR A 188 16.13 -3.44 -1.15
CA TYR A 188 15.32 -4.65 -1.03
C TYR A 188 16.20 -5.87 -0.82
N GLU A 189 15.72 -6.78 0.02
CA GLU A 189 16.31 -8.10 0.22
C GLU A 189 16.44 -8.83 -1.12
N LYS A 190 17.59 -9.46 -1.37
CA LYS A 190 17.76 -10.33 -2.54
C LYS A 190 17.22 -11.70 -2.22
N VAL A 191 16.07 -12.02 -2.79
CA VAL A 191 15.41 -13.32 -2.63
C VAL A 191 15.54 -14.08 -3.96
N PRO A 192 16.04 -15.33 -3.98
CA PRO A 192 16.14 -16.12 -5.19
C PRO A 192 14.74 -16.48 -5.73
N PHE A 193 14.61 -16.57 -7.05
CA PHE A 193 13.40 -17.03 -7.71
C PHE A 193 13.58 -18.48 -8.20
N PRO A 194 12.97 -19.47 -7.52
CA PRO A 194 13.30 -20.89 -7.73
C PRO A 194 13.15 -21.40 -9.15
N LEU A 195 12.21 -20.87 -9.95
CA LEU A 195 12.02 -21.30 -11.34
C LEU A 195 13.10 -20.84 -12.34
N LEU A 196 14.04 -19.98 -11.91
CA LEU A 196 15.19 -19.59 -12.74
C LEU A 196 16.44 -20.42 -12.43
N GLU A 197 16.43 -21.16 -11.32
CA GLU A 197 17.57 -21.98 -10.88
C GLU A 197 17.49 -23.42 -11.40
N THR A 198 16.42 -23.76 -12.13
CA THR A 198 16.17 -25.05 -12.78
C THR A 198 16.22 -24.92 -14.30
#